data_a0a6df3048562547622df755797f40f3
#
_entry.id   a0a6df3048562547622df755797f40f3
#
_cell.length_a   1.000
_cell.length_b   1.000
_cell.length_c   1.000
_cell.angle_alpha   90.00
_cell.angle_beta   90.00
_cell.angle_gamma   90.00
#
_symmetry.space_group_name_H-M   'P 1'
#
loop_
_entity.id
_entity.type
_entity.pdbx_description
1 polymer ?
#
loop_
_entity_poly.entity_id
_entity_poly.type
_entity_poly.pdbx_seq_one_letter_code
_entity_poly.pdbx_strand_id
1 'polypeptide(L)'
;MLDHILEQYLAQLSTAGKAPATQRAVRSDLLQYCTWWEQTHQRLFDLTQVVERDLRAWKMFRQQDEGAAPATINRGLSTLRRLCTWAIEQRLLIENPTKEVPDIASTPVSPHSLPDQAVDALLRATRAEPDPRLRLRDEALLALLVYAGVRIQEACDIQLRDLDLASGTLVVRSGKGGKARRLPLHSEAQRTLGRYLRKVRCPEGLPPIGSEQERAPFLVGMQRAVAGRPLVPGIKTRVARQRIAHLGQIAATQLEEAATRERDLERAAQLRAWAHQLETASPHQLRHSLARRMLKTGAQLPEVQRMLGHSRLSTTGLYLTPSEEDVRVAVERAGL
;
A
#
# COMPACT_ATOMS: atom_id res chain seq x y z
N MET A 1 -4.40 -26.99 -17.20
CA MET A 1 -5.83 -26.70 -16.96
C MET A 1 -6.01 -26.72 -15.44
N LEU A 2 -6.68 -25.73 -14.86
CA LEU A 2 -6.92 -25.78 -13.40
C LEU A 2 -7.84 -26.95 -13.10
N ASP A 3 -7.52 -27.70 -12.02
CA ASP A 3 -8.37 -28.74 -11.49
C ASP A 3 -9.77 -28.18 -11.21
N HIS A 4 -10.80 -28.98 -11.46
CA HIS A 4 -12.20 -28.64 -11.24
C HIS A 4 -12.46 -28.10 -9.81
N ILE A 5 -11.78 -28.67 -8.81
CA ILE A 5 -11.86 -28.25 -7.41
C ILE A 5 -11.37 -26.80 -7.24
N LEU A 6 -10.28 -26.43 -7.92
CA LEU A 6 -9.75 -25.06 -7.84
C LEU A 6 -10.70 -24.04 -8.48
N GLU A 7 -11.33 -24.39 -9.59
CA GLU A 7 -12.31 -23.51 -10.25
C GLU A 7 -13.55 -23.32 -9.40
N GLN A 8 -14.05 -24.36 -8.74
CA GLN A 8 -15.16 -24.26 -7.79
C GLN A 8 -14.80 -23.33 -6.61
N TYR A 9 -13.59 -23.48 -6.05
CA TYR A 9 -13.13 -22.62 -4.96
C TYR A 9 -13.03 -21.14 -5.39
N LEU A 10 -12.49 -20.88 -6.58
CA LEU A 10 -12.40 -19.51 -7.11
C LEU A 10 -13.78 -18.90 -7.39
N ALA A 11 -14.73 -19.70 -7.90
CA ALA A 11 -16.10 -19.28 -8.10
C ALA A 11 -16.78 -18.92 -6.77
N GLN A 12 -16.56 -19.73 -5.71
CA GLN A 12 -17.07 -19.43 -4.38
C GLN A 12 -16.49 -18.11 -3.80
N LEU A 13 -15.21 -17.82 -4.05
CA LEU A 13 -14.65 -16.54 -3.62
C LEU A 13 -15.34 -15.35 -4.28
N SER A 14 -15.80 -15.53 -5.52
CA SER A 14 -16.56 -14.50 -6.23
C SER A 14 -17.95 -14.31 -5.62
N THR A 15 -18.70 -15.41 -5.39
CA THR A 15 -20.03 -15.36 -4.74
C THR A 15 -19.96 -14.83 -3.30
N ALA A 16 -18.89 -15.13 -2.59
CA ALA A 16 -18.62 -14.56 -1.25
C ALA A 16 -18.21 -13.08 -1.25
N GLY A 17 -18.30 -12.39 -2.40
CA GLY A 17 -18.01 -10.96 -2.52
C GLY A 17 -16.56 -10.57 -2.27
N LYS A 18 -15.60 -11.49 -2.44
CA LYS A 18 -14.18 -11.15 -2.30
C LYS A 18 -13.74 -10.22 -3.42
N ALA A 19 -12.99 -9.17 -3.05
CA ALA A 19 -12.51 -8.19 -4.02
C ALA A 19 -11.76 -8.85 -5.20
N PRO A 20 -11.93 -8.36 -6.45
CA PRO A 20 -11.26 -8.93 -7.64
C PRO A 20 -9.74 -9.04 -7.51
N ALA A 21 -9.09 -8.11 -6.80
CA ALA A 21 -7.66 -8.17 -6.52
C ALA A 21 -7.30 -9.37 -5.62
N THR A 22 -8.13 -9.68 -4.63
CA THR A 22 -7.95 -10.85 -3.76
C THR A 22 -8.11 -12.15 -4.54
N GLN A 23 -9.13 -12.23 -5.40
CA GLN A 23 -9.36 -13.40 -6.25
C GLN A 23 -8.16 -13.65 -7.19
N ARG A 24 -7.62 -12.58 -7.82
CA ARG A 24 -6.41 -12.68 -8.66
C ARG A 24 -5.19 -13.15 -7.88
N ALA A 25 -4.99 -12.65 -6.67
CA ALA A 25 -3.86 -13.05 -5.82
C ALA A 25 -3.97 -14.52 -5.41
N VAL A 26 -5.15 -14.96 -4.98
CA VAL A 26 -5.41 -16.38 -4.63
C VAL A 26 -5.19 -17.26 -5.86
N ARG A 27 -5.74 -16.91 -7.01
CA ARG A 27 -5.52 -17.66 -8.25
C ARG A 27 -4.04 -17.78 -8.61
N SER A 28 -3.29 -16.68 -8.48
CA SER A 28 -1.84 -16.68 -8.76
C SER A 28 -1.07 -17.60 -7.80
N ASP A 29 -1.38 -17.54 -6.50
CA ASP A 29 -0.73 -18.40 -5.51
C ASP A 29 -1.04 -19.89 -5.77
N LEU A 30 -2.29 -20.24 -6.12
CA LEU A 30 -2.70 -21.60 -6.43
C LEU A 30 -2.04 -22.11 -7.71
N LEU A 31 -2.07 -21.32 -8.79
CA LEU A 31 -1.42 -21.70 -10.05
C LEU A 31 0.06 -21.99 -9.86
N GLN A 32 0.75 -21.20 -9.05
CA GLN A 32 2.17 -21.39 -8.77
C GLN A 32 2.44 -22.73 -8.08
N TYR A 33 1.62 -23.09 -7.09
CA TYR A 33 1.72 -24.40 -6.44
C TYR A 33 1.39 -25.56 -7.39
N CYS A 34 0.31 -25.45 -8.15
CA CYS A 34 -0.11 -26.49 -9.12
C CYS A 34 0.99 -26.73 -10.16
N THR A 35 1.55 -25.67 -10.74
CA THR A 35 2.64 -25.80 -11.73
C THR A 35 3.86 -26.51 -11.15
N TRP A 36 4.28 -26.14 -9.94
CA TRP A 36 5.38 -26.83 -9.26
C TRP A 36 5.04 -28.29 -8.98
N TRP A 37 3.84 -28.58 -8.52
CA TRP A 37 3.42 -29.96 -8.21
C TRP A 37 3.38 -30.83 -9.47
N GLU A 38 2.80 -30.32 -10.59
CA GLU A 38 2.78 -31.01 -11.88
C GLU A 38 4.18 -31.32 -12.40
N GLN A 39 5.09 -30.35 -12.29
CA GLN A 39 6.49 -30.54 -12.67
C GLN A 39 7.20 -31.58 -11.79
N THR A 40 6.92 -31.60 -10.51
CA THR A 40 7.56 -32.52 -9.56
C THR A 40 7.05 -33.93 -9.72
N HIS A 41 5.76 -34.11 -9.95
CA HIS A 41 5.13 -35.44 -10.05
C HIS A 41 4.93 -35.94 -11.48
N GLN A 42 5.27 -35.13 -12.50
CA GLN A 42 5.12 -35.42 -13.92
C GLN A 42 3.71 -35.92 -14.31
N ARG A 43 2.69 -35.32 -13.70
CA ARG A 43 1.26 -35.61 -13.92
C ARG A 43 0.41 -34.37 -13.62
N LEU A 44 -0.83 -34.38 -14.07
CA LEU A 44 -1.78 -33.28 -13.81
C LEU A 44 -2.04 -33.14 -12.31
N PHE A 45 -2.22 -31.89 -11.87
CA PHE A 45 -2.51 -31.56 -10.49
C PHE A 45 -3.84 -32.17 -10.04
N ASP A 46 -3.81 -32.84 -8.89
CA ASP A 46 -4.97 -33.40 -8.21
C ASP A 46 -4.85 -33.10 -6.71
N LEU A 47 -5.74 -32.25 -6.21
CA LEU A 47 -5.72 -31.83 -4.80
C LEU A 47 -5.87 -33.00 -3.82
N THR A 48 -6.58 -34.06 -4.22
CA THR A 48 -6.80 -35.25 -3.37
C THR A 48 -5.53 -36.05 -3.12
N GLN A 49 -4.52 -35.85 -3.96
CA GLN A 49 -3.24 -36.58 -3.89
C GLN A 49 -2.13 -35.73 -3.24
N VAL A 50 -2.45 -34.51 -2.84
CA VAL A 50 -1.50 -33.63 -2.15
C VAL A 50 -1.31 -34.11 -0.71
N VAL A 51 -0.07 -34.34 -0.34
CA VAL A 51 0.33 -34.76 1.02
C VAL A 51 1.19 -33.68 1.69
N GLU A 52 1.34 -33.77 3.00
CA GLU A 52 2.16 -32.83 3.79
C GLU A 52 3.59 -32.70 3.24
N ARG A 53 4.21 -33.79 2.79
CA ARG A 53 5.55 -33.80 2.24
C ARG A 53 5.66 -32.89 1.00
N ASP A 54 4.65 -32.83 0.16
CA ASP A 54 4.65 -31.97 -1.04
C ASP A 54 4.67 -30.50 -0.63
N LEU A 55 3.91 -30.12 0.39
CA LEU A 55 3.88 -28.75 0.88
C LEU A 55 5.21 -28.32 1.54
N ARG A 56 5.86 -29.26 2.26
CA ARG A 56 7.20 -29.02 2.81
C ARG A 56 8.24 -28.89 1.69
N ALA A 57 8.18 -29.76 0.67
CA ALA A 57 9.07 -29.71 -0.49
C ALA A 57 8.88 -28.42 -1.30
N TRP A 58 7.61 -28.02 -1.55
CA TRP A 58 7.32 -26.75 -2.22
C TRP A 58 7.84 -25.54 -1.43
N LYS A 59 7.69 -25.54 -0.10
CA LYS A 59 8.22 -24.51 0.76
C LYS A 59 9.74 -24.39 0.63
N MET A 60 10.45 -25.51 0.62
CA MET A 60 11.91 -25.55 0.43
C MET A 60 12.31 -25.07 -0.96
N PHE A 61 11.66 -25.53 -2.01
CA PHE A 61 11.88 -25.10 -3.39
C PHE A 61 11.72 -23.57 -3.53
N ARG A 62 10.63 -23.02 -2.99
CA ARG A 62 10.39 -21.58 -3.01
C ARG A 62 11.49 -20.79 -2.30
N GLN A 63 12.01 -21.33 -1.21
CA GLN A 63 13.02 -20.65 -0.39
C GLN A 63 14.42 -20.77 -0.99
N GLN A 64 14.81 -21.96 -1.46
CA GLN A 64 16.19 -22.28 -1.85
C GLN A 64 16.41 -22.06 -3.35
N ASP A 65 15.50 -22.52 -4.20
CA ASP A 65 15.67 -22.48 -5.65
C ASP A 65 15.19 -21.16 -6.25
N GLU A 66 14.07 -20.62 -5.74
CA GLU A 66 13.53 -19.36 -6.25
C GLU A 66 13.92 -18.12 -5.40
N GLY A 67 14.52 -18.30 -4.23
CA GLY A 67 14.90 -17.21 -3.35
C GLY A 67 13.73 -16.34 -2.86
N ALA A 68 12.52 -16.91 -2.80
CA ALA A 68 11.32 -16.16 -2.46
C ALA A 68 11.33 -15.72 -0.99
N ALA A 69 10.90 -14.49 -0.75
CA ALA A 69 10.83 -13.95 0.61
C ALA A 69 9.85 -14.76 1.51
N PRO A 70 10.18 -14.96 2.81
CA PRO A 70 9.35 -15.70 3.76
C PRO A 70 7.87 -15.28 3.76
N ALA A 71 7.60 -13.97 3.72
CA ALA A 71 6.23 -13.45 3.66
C ALA A 71 5.45 -13.89 2.41
N THR A 72 6.12 -14.03 1.27
CA THR A 72 5.52 -14.49 0.02
C THR A 72 5.17 -15.98 0.11
N ILE A 73 6.07 -16.79 0.66
CA ILE A 73 5.86 -18.23 0.85
C ILE A 73 4.74 -18.47 1.85
N ASN A 74 4.75 -17.78 2.99
CA ASN A 74 3.71 -17.89 4.03
C ASN A 74 2.33 -17.45 3.51
N ARG A 75 2.28 -16.46 2.62
CA ARG A 75 1.03 -16.08 1.94
C ARG A 75 0.51 -17.22 1.07
N GLY A 76 1.37 -17.87 0.28
CA GLY A 76 1.00 -19.04 -0.54
C GLY A 76 0.51 -20.20 0.32
N LEU A 77 1.23 -20.54 1.41
CA LEU A 77 0.81 -21.54 2.38
C LEU A 77 -0.56 -21.19 3.00
N SER A 78 -0.77 -19.94 3.38
CA SER A 78 -2.07 -19.47 3.88
C SER A 78 -3.19 -19.60 2.85
N THR A 79 -2.89 -19.45 1.57
CA THR A 79 -3.85 -19.66 0.48
C THR A 79 -4.19 -21.15 0.34
N LEU A 80 -3.20 -22.03 0.38
CA LEU A 80 -3.38 -23.48 0.34
C LEU A 80 -4.16 -23.99 1.57
N ARG A 81 -3.86 -23.50 2.77
CA ARG A 81 -4.62 -23.84 3.98
C ARG A 81 -6.10 -23.51 3.84
N ARG A 82 -6.44 -22.35 3.30
CA ARG A 82 -7.83 -21.95 3.07
C ARG A 82 -8.53 -22.81 2.01
N LEU A 83 -7.81 -23.17 0.95
CA LEU A 83 -8.32 -24.11 -0.06
C LEU A 83 -8.61 -25.48 0.57
N CYS A 84 -7.65 -26.07 1.30
CA CYS A 84 -7.81 -27.38 1.92
C CYS A 84 -8.94 -27.38 2.98
N THR A 85 -9.03 -26.31 3.80
CA THR A 85 -10.14 -26.17 4.74
C THR A 85 -11.48 -26.15 4.05
N TRP A 86 -11.61 -25.38 2.98
CA TRP A 86 -12.83 -25.35 2.17
C TRP A 86 -13.12 -26.71 1.52
N ALA A 87 -12.11 -27.38 0.99
CA ALA A 87 -12.29 -28.70 0.36
C ALA A 87 -12.78 -29.76 1.35
N ILE A 88 -12.36 -29.69 2.62
CA ILE A 88 -12.89 -30.55 3.69
C ILE A 88 -14.36 -30.21 3.99
N GLU A 89 -14.71 -28.92 4.09
CA GLU A 89 -16.10 -28.50 4.27
C GLU A 89 -17.02 -28.98 3.14
N GLN A 90 -16.48 -29.08 1.92
CA GLN A 90 -17.18 -29.63 0.75
C GLN A 90 -17.10 -31.17 0.64
N ARG A 91 -16.45 -31.85 1.59
CA ARG A 91 -16.21 -33.33 1.58
C ARG A 91 -15.39 -33.81 0.38
N LEU A 92 -14.56 -32.94 -0.18
CA LEU A 92 -13.63 -33.25 -1.28
C LEU A 92 -12.28 -33.76 -0.76
N LEU A 93 -11.95 -33.48 0.48
CA LEU A 93 -10.78 -33.98 1.21
C LEU A 93 -11.22 -34.60 2.52
N ILE A 94 -10.52 -35.65 2.95
CA ILE A 94 -10.72 -36.31 4.25
C ILE A 94 -9.89 -35.61 5.33
N GLU A 95 -8.63 -35.30 5.01
CA GLU A 95 -7.67 -34.69 5.93
C GLU A 95 -7.04 -33.44 5.32
N ASN A 96 -6.58 -32.55 6.20
CA ASN A 96 -5.91 -31.32 5.77
C ASN A 96 -4.38 -31.51 5.70
N PRO A 97 -3.79 -31.63 4.51
CA PRO A 97 -2.35 -31.86 4.37
C PRO A 97 -1.51 -30.65 4.82
N THR A 98 -2.13 -29.50 5.04
CA THR A 98 -1.42 -28.29 5.48
C THR A 98 -1.30 -28.13 6.99
N LYS A 99 -1.95 -29.02 7.78
CA LYS A 99 -2.13 -28.85 9.23
C LYS A 99 -0.80 -28.74 9.98
N GLU A 100 0.14 -29.61 9.65
CA GLU A 100 1.43 -29.72 10.34
C GLU A 100 2.57 -28.96 9.60
N VAL A 101 2.24 -28.16 8.57
CA VAL A 101 3.24 -27.37 7.84
C VAL A 101 3.35 -25.98 8.47
N PRO A 102 4.43 -25.69 9.23
CA PRO A 102 4.59 -24.39 9.88
C PRO A 102 4.98 -23.31 8.87
N ASP A 103 4.63 -22.08 9.19
CA ASP A 103 5.14 -20.91 8.48
C ASP A 103 6.67 -20.79 8.63
N ILE A 104 7.31 -20.15 7.65
CA ILE A 104 8.71 -19.77 7.80
C ILE A 104 8.78 -18.64 8.82
N ALA A 105 9.64 -18.83 9.83
CA ALA A 105 9.90 -17.77 10.79
C ALA A 105 10.41 -16.53 10.03
N SER A 106 9.75 -15.42 10.20
CA SER A 106 10.19 -14.14 9.68
C SER A 106 10.38 -13.19 10.85
N THR A 107 11.54 -12.58 10.94
CA THR A 107 11.72 -11.46 11.87
C THR A 107 10.69 -10.39 11.46
N PRO A 108 9.88 -9.89 12.40
CA PRO A 108 8.99 -8.78 12.09
C PRO A 108 9.84 -7.63 11.57
N VAL A 109 9.74 -7.37 10.26
CA VAL A 109 10.38 -6.18 9.70
C VAL A 109 9.62 -5.00 10.28
N SER A 110 10.28 -4.20 11.13
CA SER A 110 9.72 -2.94 11.61
C SER A 110 9.24 -2.14 10.39
N PRO A 111 8.02 -1.60 10.42
CA PRO A 111 7.53 -0.83 9.30
C PRO A 111 8.52 0.28 8.96
N HIS A 112 9.12 0.21 7.78
CA HIS A 112 10.08 1.23 7.34
C HIS A 112 9.33 2.55 7.11
N SER A 113 9.30 3.39 8.14
CA SER A 113 8.84 4.78 8.02
C SER A 113 9.99 5.65 7.53
N LEU A 114 9.71 6.57 6.62
CA LEU A 114 10.68 7.60 6.23
C LEU A 114 10.80 8.64 7.34
N PRO A 115 12.00 9.13 7.66
CA PRO A 115 12.20 10.30 8.51
C PRO A 115 11.53 11.54 7.92
N ASP A 116 11.20 12.51 8.75
CA ASP A 116 10.50 13.74 8.30
C ASP A 116 11.28 14.47 7.21
N GLN A 117 12.60 14.54 7.35
CA GLN A 117 13.48 15.18 6.35
C GLN A 117 13.48 14.46 5.00
N ALA A 118 13.38 13.12 5.00
CA ALA A 118 13.26 12.35 3.77
C ALA A 118 11.87 12.56 3.11
N VAL A 119 10.81 12.65 3.93
CA VAL A 119 9.46 13.01 3.42
C VAL A 119 9.48 14.41 2.81
N ASP A 120 10.14 15.38 3.44
CA ASP A 120 10.27 16.73 2.92
C ASP A 120 11.09 16.77 1.62
N ALA A 121 12.14 15.95 1.50
CA ALA A 121 12.90 15.82 0.26
C ALA A 121 12.01 15.27 -0.86
N LEU A 122 11.22 14.25 -0.58
CA LEU A 122 10.25 13.70 -1.54
C LEU A 122 9.21 14.73 -1.99
N LEU A 123 8.68 15.53 -1.06
CA LEU A 123 7.75 16.63 -1.40
C LEU A 123 8.43 17.68 -2.28
N ARG A 124 9.68 18.05 -2.01
CA ARG A 124 10.45 18.97 -2.84
C ARG A 124 10.78 18.44 -4.23
N ALA A 125 10.96 17.13 -4.37
CA ALA A 125 11.27 16.48 -5.66
C ALA A 125 10.19 16.72 -6.73
N THR A 126 8.95 17.02 -6.33
CA THR A 126 7.88 17.40 -7.28
C THR A 126 8.24 18.63 -8.12
N ARG A 127 9.10 19.50 -7.60
CA ARG A 127 9.54 20.73 -8.31
C ARG A 127 10.38 20.42 -9.54
N ALA A 128 10.97 19.24 -9.65
CA ALA A 128 11.71 18.80 -10.83
C ALA A 128 10.79 18.43 -12.02
N GLU A 129 9.48 18.27 -11.78
CA GLU A 129 8.53 18.03 -12.86
C GLU A 129 8.29 19.31 -13.68
N PRO A 130 8.63 19.32 -14.98
CA PRO A 130 8.53 20.51 -15.81
C PRO A 130 7.09 20.88 -16.18
N ASP A 131 6.18 19.89 -16.34
CA ASP A 131 4.75 20.18 -16.60
C ASP A 131 4.06 20.64 -15.29
N PRO A 132 3.61 21.90 -15.20
CA PRO A 132 2.97 22.41 -13.98
C PRO A 132 1.71 21.63 -13.57
N ARG A 133 1.00 21.03 -14.54
CA ARG A 133 -0.22 20.25 -14.28
C ARG A 133 0.14 18.92 -13.63
N LEU A 134 1.15 18.23 -14.16
CA LEU A 134 1.68 16.99 -13.58
C LEU A 134 2.25 17.25 -12.18
N ARG A 135 3.03 18.33 -12.03
CA ARG A 135 3.58 18.73 -10.73
C ARG A 135 2.50 18.95 -9.68
N LEU A 136 1.48 19.74 -9.98
CA LEU A 136 0.39 20.02 -9.05
C LEU A 136 -0.43 18.77 -8.70
N ARG A 137 -0.63 17.86 -9.67
CA ARG A 137 -1.26 16.55 -9.40
C ARG A 137 -0.42 15.70 -8.46
N ASP A 138 0.88 15.61 -8.69
CA ASP A 138 1.79 14.80 -7.89
C ASP A 138 1.94 15.39 -6.47
N GLU A 139 1.97 16.72 -6.33
CA GLU A 139 1.87 17.40 -5.04
C GLU A 139 0.57 17.03 -4.31
N ALA A 140 -0.57 17.01 -5.01
CA ALA A 140 -1.85 16.62 -4.43
C ALA A 140 -1.88 15.13 -4.04
N LEU A 141 -1.31 14.25 -4.86
CA LEU A 141 -1.18 12.82 -4.54
C LEU A 141 -0.34 12.62 -3.28
N LEU A 142 0.83 13.25 -3.19
CA LEU A 142 1.68 13.18 -2.01
C LEU A 142 1.01 13.78 -0.77
N ALA A 143 0.29 14.90 -0.92
CA ALA A 143 -0.43 15.51 0.20
C ALA A 143 -1.49 14.57 0.81
N LEU A 144 -2.22 13.82 -0.01
CA LEU A 144 -3.17 12.81 0.44
C LEU A 144 -2.49 11.66 1.20
N LEU A 145 -1.31 11.23 0.77
CA LEU A 145 -0.59 10.14 1.41
C LEU A 145 0.13 10.58 2.70
N VAL A 146 0.80 11.75 2.66
CA VAL A 146 1.66 12.25 3.74
C VAL A 146 0.85 12.88 4.88
N TYR A 147 -0.24 13.60 4.56
CA TYR A 147 -1.00 14.36 5.55
C TYR A 147 -2.36 13.77 5.90
N ALA A 148 -3.00 13.05 4.97
CA ALA A 148 -4.27 12.37 5.25
C ALA A 148 -4.10 10.85 5.46
N GLY A 149 -2.95 10.29 5.14
CA GLY A 149 -2.61 8.89 5.37
C GLY A 149 -3.54 7.90 4.67
N VAL A 150 -4.17 8.29 3.57
CA VAL A 150 -5.05 7.38 2.81
C VAL A 150 -4.23 6.29 2.11
N ARG A 151 -4.85 5.14 1.84
CA ARG A 151 -4.23 4.10 1.00
C ARG A 151 -4.13 4.59 -0.44
N ILE A 152 -3.15 4.11 -1.19
CA ILE A 152 -2.96 4.53 -2.60
C ILE A 152 -4.21 4.29 -3.45
N GLN A 153 -4.94 3.19 -3.23
CA GLN A 153 -6.20 2.92 -3.91
C GLN A 153 -7.26 3.94 -3.50
N GLU A 154 -7.38 4.22 -2.20
CA GLU A 154 -8.30 5.23 -1.69
C GLU A 154 -8.01 6.61 -2.30
N ALA A 155 -6.72 7.00 -2.40
CA ALA A 155 -6.33 8.27 -3.03
C ALA A 155 -6.74 8.35 -4.50
N CYS A 156 -6.62 7.25 -5.25
CA CYS A 156 -7.02 7.17 -6.65
C CYS A 156 -8.56 7.19 -6.83
N ASP A 157 -9.30 6.70 -5.84
CA ASP A 157 -10.77 6.57 -5.88
C ASP A 157 -11.51 7.81 -5.33
N ILE A 158 -10.78 8.82 -4.80
CA ILE A 158 -11.38 10.07 -4.34
C ILE A 158 -12.10 10.77 -5.49
N GLN A 159 -13.34 11.19 -5.22
CA GLN A 159 -14.18 11.98 -6.12
C GLN A 159 -14.20 13.46 -5.69
N LEU A 160 -14.59 14.36 -6.58
CA LEU A 160 -14.71 15.78 -6.26
C LEU A 160 -15.60 16.05 -5.04
N ARG A 161 -16.74 15.34 -4.95
CA ARG A 161 -17.68 15.44 -3.82
C ARG A 161 -17.16 14.91 -2.48
N ASP A 162 -16.01 14.25 -2.46
CA ASP A 162 -15.44 13.70 -1.24
C ASP A 162 -14.56 14.71 -0.49
N LEU A 163 -14.26 15.84 -1.13
CA LEU A 163 -13.42 16.92 -0.60
C LEU A 163 -14.27 18.13 -0.24
N ASP A 164 -14.30 18.44 1.03
CA ASP A 164 -14.79 19.72 1.53
C ASP A 164 -13.61 20.51 2.07
N LEU A 165 -13.05 21.38 1.22
CA LEU A 165 -11.90 22.20 1.56
C LEU A 165 -12.27 23.37 2.47
N ALA A 166 -13.55 23.77 2.54
CA ALA A 166 -14.00 24.84 3.42
C ALA A 166 -14.03 24.37 4.88
N SER A 167 -14.55 23.17 5.13
CA SER A 167 -14.52 22.54 6.46
C SER A 167 -13.21 21.77 6.73
N GLY A 168 -12.31 21.65 5.76
CA GLY A 168 -11.08 20.87 5.89
C GLY A 168 -11.33 19.38 6.08
N THR A 169 -12.32 18.81 5.39
CA THR A 169 -12.73 17.41 5.55
C THR A 169 -12.58 16.61 4.26
N LEU A 170 -12.09 15.37 4.39
CA LEU A 170 -12.04 14.36 3.32
C LEU A 170 -12.90 13.15 3.71
N VAL A 171 -13.77 12.70 2.81
CA VAL A 171 -14.55 11.47 2.94
C VAL A 171 -13.87 10.34 2.16
N VAL A 172 -13.43 9.30 2.85
CA VAL A 172 -12.93 8.06 2.21
C VAL A 172 -14.06 7.04 2.18
N ARG A 173 -14.62 6.80 0.98
CA ARG A 173 -15.82 5.95 0.80
C ARG A 173 -15.54 4.46 0.84
N SER A 174 -14.41 4.02 0.32
CA SER A 174 -14.06 2.61 0.13
C SER A 174 -13.02 2.14 1.15
N GLY A 175 -13.32 2.21 2.45
CA GLY A 175 -12.51 1.59 3.49
C GLY A 175 -12.56 0.06 3.41
N LYS A 176 -11.57 -0.63 4.03
CA LYS A 176 -11.59 -2.09 4.16
C LYS A 176 -12.89 -2.53 4.86
N GLY A 177 -13.72 -3.32 4.15
CA GLY A 177 -15.05 -3.72 4.63
C GLY A 177 -16.18 -2.75 4.29
N GLY A 178 -16.00 -1.83 3.32
CA GLY A 178 -17.07 -0.96 2.80
C GLY A 178 -17.48 0.21 3.71
N LYS A 179 -16.80 0.42 4.85
CA LYS A 179 -17.12 1.50 5.78
C LYS A 179 -16.48 2.81 5.34
N ALA A 180 -17.30 3.83 5.09
CA ALA A 180 -16.84 5.19 4.86
C ALA A 180 -16.29 5.80 6.17
N ARG A 181 -15.28 6.66 6.03
CA ARG A 181 -14.74 7.46 7.15
C ARG A 181 -14.46 8.88 6.74
N ARG A 182 -14.64 9.80 7.68
CA ARG A 182 -14.27 11.21 7.55
C ARG A 182 -12.92 11.45 8.17
N LEU A 183 -12.06 12.16 7.45
CA LEU A 183 -10.71 12.53 7.88
C LEU A 183 -10.58 14.05 7.92
N PRO A 184 -10.06 14.63 9.01
CA PRO A 184 -9.65 16.02 9.01
C PRO A 184 -8.42 16.19 8.13
N LEU A 185 -8.36 17.27 7.37
CA LEU A 185 -7.22 17.62 6.53
C LEU A 185 -6.31 18.60 7.24
N HIS A 186 -5.04 18.29 7.32
CA HIS A 186 -4.02 19.25 7.73
C HIS A 186 -4.01 20.48 6.80
N SER A 187 -3.69 21.67 7.32
CA SER A 187 -3.71 22.93 6.56
C SER A 187 -2.87 22.89 5.28
N GLU A 188 -1.70 22.22 5.31
CA GLU A 188 -0.86 22.02 4.13
C GLU A 188 -1.56 21.17 3.07
N ALA A 189 -2.27 20.13 3.48
CA ALA A 189 -3.07 19.32 2.56
C ALA A 189 -4.17 20.17 1.93
N GLN A 190 -4.92 20.93 2.74
CA GLN A 190 -5.98 21.81 2.23
C GLN A 190 -5.46 22.78 1.18
N ARG A 191 -4.32 23.45 1.46
CA ARG A 191 -3.68 24.40 0.53
C ARG A 191 -3.26 23.71 -0.77
N THR A 192 -2.60 22.55 -0.67
CA THR A 192 -2.06 21.83 -1.82
C THR A 192 -3.19 21.24 -2.69
N LEU A 193 -4.17 20.58 -2.07
CA LEU A 193 -5.33 20.05 -2.77
C LEU A 193 -6.16 21.15 -3.43
N GLY A 194 -6.36 22.28 -2.71
CA GLY A 194 -7.07 23.44 -3.25
C GLY A 194 -6.35 24.09 -4.43
N ARG A 195 -5.02 24.14 -4.41
CA ARG A 195 -4.21 24.64 -5.53
C ARG A 195 -4.36 23.77 -6.77
N TYR A 196 -4.27 22.44 -6.61
CA TYR A 196 -4.51 21.50 -7.71
C TYR A 196 -5.93 21.60 -8.24
N LEU A 197 -6.92 21.68 -7.35
CA LEU A 197 -8.33 21.78 -7.71
C LEU A 197 -8.59 23.00 -8.57
N ARG A 198 -8.18 24.20 -8.12
CA ARG A 198 -8.45 25.45 -8.82
C ARG A 198 -7.62 25.64 -10.09
N LYS A 199 -6.37 25.17 -10.13
CA LYS A 199 -5.47 25.45 -11.26
C LYS A 199 -5.48 24.38 -12.35
N VAL A 200 -5.89 23.15 -12.01
CA VAL A 200 -5.78 22.00 -12.94
C VAL A 200 -7.08 21.25 -13.08
N ARG A 201 -7.73 20.91 -11.97
CA ARG A 201 -8.86 19.97 -12.00
C ARG A 201 -10.18 20.65 -12.37
N CYS A 202 -10.44 21.80 -11.81
CA CYS A 202 -11.65 22.59 -12.00
C CYS A 202 -11.30 24.09 -12.11
N PRO A 203 -10.56 24.50 -13.16
CA PRO A 203 -10.13 25.90 -13.29
C PRO A 203 -11.32 26.87 -13.49
N GLU A 204 -12.42 26.39 -14.02
CA GLU A 204 -13.66 27.16 -14.26
C GLU A 204 -14.63 27.11 -13.06
N GLY A 205 -14.25 26.44 -11.98
CA GLY A 205 -15.08 26.28 -10.78
C GLY A 205 -15.48 24.83 -10.51
N LEU A 206 -16.03 24.61 -9.31
CA LEU A 206 -16.53 23.31 -8.91
C LEU A 206 -17.84 23.00 -9.65
N PRO A 207 -18.11 21.71 -9.95
CA PRO A 207 -19.39 21.32 -10.50
C PRO A 207 -20.53 21.62 -9.52
N PRO A 208 -21.77 21.85 -9.99
CA PRO A 208 -22.92 22.09 -9.13
C PRO A 208 -23.15 20.91 -8.15
N ILE A 209 -23.54 21.25 -6.93
CA ILE A 209 -23.84 20.27 -5.90
C ILE A 209 -24.99 19.36 -6.37
N GLY A 210 -24.83 18.04 -6.21
CA GLY A 210 -25.79 17.02 -6.65
C GLY A 210 -25.66 16.63 -8.12
N SER A 211 -24.76 17.26 -8.90
CA SER A 211 -24.53 16.91 -10.30
C SER A 211 -23.74 15.60 -10.44
N GLU A 212 -23.89 14.94 -11.60
CA GLU A 212 -23.10 13.74 -11.89
C GLU A 212 -21.60 14.02 -11.94
N GLN A 213 -21.19 15.22 -12.34
CA GLN A 213 -19.81 15.66 -12.41
C GLN A 213 -19.10 15.68 -11.04
N GLU A 214 -19.82 15.83 -9.93
CA GLU A 214 -19.26 15.71 -8.58
C GLU A 214 -18.68 14.31 -8.31
N ARG A 215 -19.14 13.29 -9.03
CA ARG A 215 -18.63 11.90 -8.91
C ARG A 215 -17.39 11.67 -9.73
N ALA A 216 -16.95 12.67 -10.50
CA ALA A 216 -15.72 12.57 -11.28
C ALA A 216 -14.48 12.41 -10.36
N PRO A 217 -13.45 11.68 -10.80
CA PRO A 217 -12.21 11.50 -10.05
C PRO A 217 -11.57 12.84 -9.68
N PHE A 218 -11.08 12.97 -8.46
CA PHE A 218 -10.30 14.13 -8.05
C PHE A 218 -8.92 14.13 -8.70
N LEU A 219 -8.15 13.04 -8.54
CA LEU A 219 -6.85 12.90 -9.22
C LEU A 219 -7.04 12.31 -10.62
N VAL A 220 -6.61 13.02 -11.65
CA VAL A 220 -6.78 12.59 -13.05
C VAL A 220 -5.50 12.03 -13.67
N GLY A 221 -5.65 11.05 -14.56
CA GLY A 221 -4.59 10.58 -15.44
C GLY A 221 -4.41 11.59 -16.57
N MET A 222 -3.27 12.27 -16.62
CA MET A 222 -2.94 13.29 -17.63
C MET A 222 -2.69 12.71 -19.04
N GLN A 223 -3.47 11.74 -19.46
CA GLN A 223 -3.48 11.32 -20.86
C GLN A 223 -4.20 12.39 -21.68
N ARG A 224 -3.72 12.66 -22.90
CA ARG A 224 -4.38 13.59 -23.83
C ARG A 224 -5.87 13.28 -23.88
N ALA A 225 -6.69 14.31 -23.70
CA ALA A 225 -8.12 14.20 -23.88
C ALA A 225 -8.37 13.64 -25.29
N VAL A 226 -8.91 12.43 -25.36
CA VAL A 226 -9.39 11.89 -26.65
C VAL A 226 -10.68 12.63 -26.93
N ALA A 227 -10.74 13.31 -28.07
CA ALA A 227 -11.92 14.03 -28.50
C ALA A 227 -13.17 13.14 -28.39
N GLY A 228 -14.21 13.62 -27.71
CA GLY A 228 -15.48 12.89 -27.53
C GLY A 228 -15.64 12.13 -26.22
N ARG A 229 -14.67 12.14 -25.27
CA ARG A 229 -14.86 11.57 -23.94
C ARG A 229 -15.17 12.65 -22.89
N PRO A 230 -16.39 12.66 -22.33
CA PRO A 230 -16.84 13.73 -21.42
C PRO A 230 -16.19 13.71 -20.02
N LEU A 231 -15.50 12.64 -19.63
CA LEU A 231 -14.86 12.50 -18.31
C LEU A 231 -13.39 12.13 -18.46
N VAL A 232 -12.53 12.96 -17.91
CA VAL A 232 -11.10 12.64 -17.78
C VAL A 232 -10.95 11.47 -16.80
N PRO A 233 -10.35 10.33 -17.22
CA PRO A 233 -10.24 9.18 -16.36
C PRO A 233 -9.34 9.48 -15.15
N GLY A 234 -9.68 8.90 -14.00
CA GLY A 234 -8.86 8.97 -12.79
C GLY A 234 -7.47 8.35 -12.98
N ILE A 235 -6.52 8.77 -12.17
CA ILE A 235 -5.20 8.18 -12.14
C ILE A 235 -5.29 6.70 -11.71
N LYS A 236 -4.65 5.81 -12.47
CA LYS A 236 -4.59 4.39 -12.09
C LYS A 236 -3.57 4.19 -10.95
N THR A 237 -3.88 3.33 -10.00
CA THR A 237 -3.00 2.98 -8.85
C THR A 237 -1.58 2.60 -9.28
N ARG A 238 -1.44 1.89 -10.41
CA ARG A 238 -0.12 1.55 -10.97
C ARG A 238 0.67 2.82 -11.32
N VAL A 239 0.03 3.76 -12.01
CA VAL A 239 0.66 5.04 -12.41
C VAL A 239 1.02 5.86 -11.17
N ALA A 240 0.12 5.94 -10.20
CA ALA A 240 0.38 6.65 -8.94
C ALA A 240 1.60 6.07 -8.19
N ARG A 241 1.73 4.73 -8.12
CA ARG A 241 2.92 4.08 -7.53
C ARG A 241 4.21 4.38 -8.31
N GLN A 242 4.15 4.32 -9.63
CA GLN A 242 5.29 4.65 -10.49
C GLN A 242 5.73 6.10 -10.31
N ARG A 243 4.79 7.03 -10.15
CA ARG A 243 5.11 8.44 -9.88
C ARG A 243 5.79 8.62 -8.53
N ILE A 244 5.33 7.95 -7.47
CA ILE A 244 5.96 8.01 -6.15
C ILE A 244 7.38 7.43 -6.20
N ALA A 245 7.58 6.28 -6.84
CA ALA A 245 8.91 5.70 -7.00
C ALA A 245 9.84 6.62 -7.79
N HIS A 246 9.36 7.23 -8.88
CA HIS A 246 10.13 8.18 -9.68
C HIS A 246 10.53 9.43 -8.86
N LEU A 247 9.61 10.00 -8.10
CA LEU A 247 9.89 11.13 -7.20
C LEU A 247 10.88 10.73 -6.10
N GLY A 248 10.80 9.49 -5.60
CA GLY A 248 11.77 8.92 -4.67
C GLY A 248 13.19 8.89 -5.24
N GLN A 249 13.34 8.45 -6.48
CA GLN A 249 14.62 8.45 -7.21
C GLN A 249 15.18 9.87 -7.36
N ILE A 250 14.35 10.83 -7.77
CA ILE A 250 14.76 12.24 -7.88
C ILE A 250 15.22 12.78 -6.53
N ALA A 251 14.45 12.53 -5.46
CA ALA A 251 14.80 12.96 -4.12
C ALA A 251 16.11 12.33 -3.62
N ALA A 252 16.29 11.02 -3.90
CA ALA A 252 17.52 10.30 -3.57
C ALA A 252 18.73 10.93 -4.26
N THR A 253 18.66 11.18 -5.58
CA THR A 253 19.73 11.84 -6.33
C THR A 253 20.07 13.22 -5.76
N GLN A 254 19.04 14.03 -5.43
CA GLN A 254 19.26 15.37 -4.84
C GLN A 254 19.92 15.30 -3.46
N LEU A 255 19.59 14.28 -2.65
CA LEU A 255 20.23 14.09 -1.34
C LEU A 255 21.68 13.58 -1.47
N GLU A 256 21.96 12.70 -2.43
CA GLU A 256 23.33 12.26 -2.73
C GLU A 256 24.23 13.43 -3.19
N GLU A 257 23.70 14.28 -4.07
CA GLU A 257 24.40 15.49 -4.48
C GLU A 257 24.64 16.46 -3.30
N ALA A 258 23.66 16.57 -2.40
CA ALA A 258 23.81 17.38 -1.18
C ALA A 258 24.85 16.77 -0.24
N ALA A 259 24.86 15.45 -0.07
CA ALA A 259 25.84 14.72 0.74
C ALA A 259 27.28 14.87 0.22
N THR A 260 27.43 14.94 -1.11
CA THR A 260 28.75 15.13 -1.75
C THR A 260 29.31 16.54 -1.50
N ARG A 261 28.45 17.55 -1.33
CA ARG A 261 28.82 18.95 -1.04
C ARG A 261 28.96 19.24 0.46
N GLU A 262 28.48 18.31 1.30
CA GLU A 262 28.47 18.47 2.76
C GLU A 262 29.89 18.22 3.32
N ARG A 263 30.35 19.08 4.20
CA ARG A 263 31.66 18.99 4.86
C ARG A 263 31.61 18.19 6.16
N ASP A 264 30.48 18.20 6.82
CA ASP A 264 30.24 17.39 8.00
C ASP A 264 29.99 15.93 7.60
N LEU A 265 30.88 15.05 8.02
CA LEU A 265 30.84 13.63 7.66
C LEU A 265 29.62 12.92 8.23
N GLU A 266 29.19 13.26 9.43
CA GLU A 266 27.97 12.67 10.03
C GLU A 266 26.73 13.11 9.26
N ARG A 267 26.66 14.40 8.94
CA ARG A 267 25.57 14.95 8.13
C ARG A 267 25.55 14.35 6.72
N ALA A 268 26.69 14.21 6.07
CA ALA A 268 26.82 13.56 4.78
C ALA A 268 26.34 12.09 4.82
N ALA A 269 26.77 11.34 5.83
CA ALA A 269 26.32 9.96 6.04
C ALA A 269 24.80 9.87 6.25
N GLN A 270 24.23 10.80 6.99
CA GLN A 270 22.78 10.87 7.22
C GLN A 270 22.00 11.19 5.94
N LEU A 271 22.48 12.11 5.11
CA LEU A 271 21.86 12.42 3.82
C LEU A 271 21.86 11.19 2.89
N ARG A 272 22.98 10.43 2.84
CA ARG A 272 23.05 9.16 2.08
C ARG A 272 22.09 8.10 2.62
N ALA A 273 21.96 7.98 3.94
CA ALA A 273 20.99 7.06 4.54
C ALA A 273 19.56 7.39 4.14
N TRP A 274 19.19 8.66 4.10
CA TRP A 274 17.87 9.10 3.62
C TRP A 274 17.70 8.88 2.11
N ALA A 275 18.72 9.14 1.31
CA ALA A 275 18.72 8.86 -0.13
C ALA A 275 18.41 7.39 -0.39
N HIS A 276 19.14 6.48 0.25
CA HIS A 276 18.94 5.04 0.12
C HIS A 276 17.50 4.60 0.49
N GLN A 277 16.92 5.18 1.55
CA GLN A 277 15.52 4.88 1.91
C GLN A 277 14.53 5.36 0.85
N LEU A 278 14.82 6.46 0.16
CA LEU A 278 13.96 7.05 -0.86
C LEU A 278 14.00 6.30 -2.19
N GLU A 279 15.06 5.56 -2.49
CA GLU A 279 15.14 4.71 -3.70
C GLU A 279 13.99 3.70 -3.77
N THR A 280 13.52 3.24 -2.62
CA THR A 280 12.41 2.29 -2.48
C THR A 280 11.14 2.93 -1.97
N ALA A 281 10.97 4.26 -2.15
CA ALA A 281 9.83 5.00 -1.64
C ALA A 281 8.49 4.41 -2.11
N SER A 282 7.60 4.16 -1.17
CA SER A 282 6.32 3.53 -1.43
C SER A 282 5.17 4.22 -0.67
N PRO A 283 3.94 4.12 -1.18
CA PRO A 283 2.76 4.70 -0.50
C PRO A 283 2.57 4.20 0.93
N HIS A 284 2.97 2.95 1.21
CA HIS A 284 2.85 2.38 2.56
C HIS A 284 3.84 3.03 3.54
N GLN A 285 5.07 3.28 3.11
CA GLN A 285 6.06 3.99 3.94
C GLN A 285 5.58 5.39 4.31
N LEU A 286 5.01 6.16 3.35
CA LEU A 286 4.47 7.50 3.61
C LEU A 286 3.35 7.48 4.67
N ARG A 287 2.46 6.49 4.57
CA ARG A 287 1.41 6.30 5.55
C ARG A 287 1.97 5.87 6.92
N HIS A 288 3.01 5.04 6.96
CA HIS A 288 3.73 4.68 8.18
C HIS A 288 4.42 5.90 8.81
N SER A 289 5.01 6.76 7.99
CA SER A 289 5.62 8.01 8.45
C SER A 289 4.62 8.95 9.13
N LEU A 290 3.40 9.08 8.58
CA LEU A 290 2.33 9.83 9.23
C LEU A 290 1.96 9.24 10.60
N ALA A 291 1.78 7.91 10.68
CA ALA A 291 1.47 7.24 11.95
C ALA A 291 2.53 7.52 13.01
N ARG A 292 3.80 7.36 12.64
CA ARG A 292 4.93 7.63 13.54
C ARG A 292 5.01 9.11 13.94
N ARG A 293 4.79 10.03 13.00
CA ARG A 293 4.74 11.46 13.28
C ARG A 293 3.63 11.81 14.28
N MET A 294 2.43 11.26 14.08
CA MET A 294 1.32 11.46 15.03
C MET A 294 1.67 10.97 16.43
N LEU A 295 2.24 9.76 16.56
CA LEU A 295 2.66 9.22 17.85
C LEU A 295 3.75 10.07 18.50
N LYS A 296 4.75 10.55 17.74
CA LYS A 296 5.81 11.44 18.23
C LYS A 296 5.28 12.79 18.73
N THR A 297 4.19 13.28 18.16
CA THR A 297 3.54 14.53 18.59
C THR A 297 2.52 14.32 19.70
N GLY A 298 2.41 13.10 20.28
CA GLY A 298 1.59 12.81 21.43
C GLY A 298 0.19 12.27 21.13
N ALA A 299 -0.14 12.00 19.86
CA ALA A 299 -1.42 11.39 19.52
C ALA A 299 -1.53 9.98 20.13
N GLN A 300 -2.71 9.67 20.64
CA GLN A 300 -2.99 8.36 21.21
C GLN A 300 -3.23 7.33 20.11
N LEU A 301 -2.92 6.06 20.40
CA LEU A 301 -3.06 4.96 19.45
C LEU A 301 -4.44 4.84 18.80
N PRO A 302 -5.57 5.04 19.52
CA PRO A 302 -6.91 5.04 18.92
C PRO A 302 -7.11 6.16 17.88
N GLU A 303 -6.48 7.33 18.08
CA GLU A 303 -6.54 8.45 17.13
C GLU A 303 -5.83 8.10 15.83
N VAL A 304 -4.61 7.54 15.93
CA VAL A 304 -3.84 7.05 14.78
C VAL A 304 -4.62 5.94 14.06
N GLN A 305 -5.21 5.01 14.81
CA GLN A 305 -6.04 3.94 14.26
C GLN A 305 -7.24 4.49 13.48
N ARG A 306 -7.96 5.46 14.04
CA ARG A 306 -9.09 6.14 13.41
C ARG A 306 -8.66 6.87 12.13
N MET A 307 -7.57 7.63 12.20
CA MET A 307 -7.01 8.35 11.05
C MET A 307 -6.66 7.39 9.90
N LEU A 308 -5.98 6.31 10.22
CA LEU A 308 -5.57 5.33 9.23
C LEU A 308 -6.69 4.37 8.79
N GLY A 309 -7.77 4.23 9.54
CA GLY A 309 -8.86 3.29 9.25
C GLY A 309 -8.38 1.84 9.32
N HIS A 310 -7.70 1.47 10.41
CA HIS A 310 -7.33 0.10 10.70
C HIS A 310 -8.47 -0.61 11.44
N SER A 311 -8.91 -1.74 10.91
CA SER A 311 -9.98 -2.55 11.50
C SER A 311 -9.50 -3.43 12.66
N ARG A 312 -8.18 -3.59 12.86
CA ARG A 312 -7.59 -4.42 13.93
C ARG A 312 -6.47 -3.66 14.63
N LEU A 313 -6.43 -3.74 15.95
CA LEU A 313 -5.37 -3.18 16.80
C LEU A 313 -3.99 -3.76 16.47
N SER A 314 -3.92 -5.05 16.12
CA SER A 314 -2.66 -5.71 15.72
C SER A 314 -1.97 -5.03 14.53
N THR A 315 -2.73 -4.43 13.63
CA THR A 315 -2.15 -3.69 12.49
C THR A 315 -1.55 -2.35 12.93
N THR A 316 -2.08 -1.77 14.00
CA THR A 316 -1.57 -0.50 14.57
C THR A 316 -0.47 -0.78 15.59
N GLY A 317 -0.49 -1.94 16.24
CA GLY A 317 0.56 -2.41 17.17
C GLY A 317 1.95 -2.52 16.52
N LEU A 318 2.02 -2.76 15.21
CA LEU A 318 3.28 -2.75 14.45
C LEU A 318 4.00 -1.39 14.49
N TYR A 319 3.27 -0.29 14.76
CA TYR A 319 3.86 1.06 14.92
C TYR A 319 4.37 1.32 16.34
N LEU A 320 4.04 0.44 17.27
CA LEU A 320 4.45 0.54 18.68
C LEU A 320 5.82 -0.09 18.94
N THR A 321 6.45 -0.72 17.94
CA THR A 321 7.84 -1.15 18.11
C THR A 321 8.71 0.11 18.07
N PRO A 322 9.14 0.62 19.24
CA PRO A 322 9.96 1.83 19.29
C PRO A 322 11.29 1.55 18.60
N SER A 323 11.82 2.53 17.88
CA SER A 323 13.22 2.47 17.48
C SER A 323 14.10 2.65 18.72
N GLU A 324 15.36 2.24 18.65
CA GLU A 324 16.33 2.50 19.73
C GLU A 324 16.36 4.00 20.11
N GLU A 325 16.24 4.88 19.13
CA GLU A 325 16.16 6.32 19.33
C GLU A 325 14.89 6.74 20.08
N ASP A 326 13.74 6.13 19.77
CA ASP A 326 12.48 6.43 20.47
C ASP A 326 12.58 5.98 21.94
N VAL A 327 13.26 4.86 22.22
CA VAL A 327 13.53 4.38 23.58
C VAL A 327 14.49 5.32 24.31
N ARG A 328 15.57 5.76 23.67
CA ARG A 328 16.53 6.72 24.24
C ARG A 328 15.85 8.03 24.63
N VAL A 329 15.08 8.61 23.72
CA VAL A 329 14.32 9.85 23.99
C VAL A 329 13.30 9.66 25.11
N ALA A 330 12.65 8.49 25.18
CA ALA A 330 11.71 8.20 26.27
C ALA A 330 12.41 8.09 27.63
N VAL A 331 13.59 7.46 27.69
CA VAL A 331 14.41 7.36 28.91
C VAL A 331 14.89 8.74 29.36
N GLU A 332 15.40 9.58 28.46
CA GLU A 332 15.79 10.95 28.76
C GLU A 332 14.62 11.80 29.30
N ARG A 333 13.42 11.65 28.71
CA ARG A 333 12.22 12.34 29.21
C ARG A 333 11.73 11.82 30.56
N ALA A 334 11.98 10.57 30.89
CA ALA A 334 11.62 9.97 32.17
C ALA A 334 12.56 10.41 33.31
N GLY A 335 13.66 11.13 33.00
CA GLY A 335 14.58 11.64 34.02
C GLY A 335 15.40 10.53 34.72
N LEU A 336 15.62 9.38 34.08
CA LEU A 336 16.45 8.27 34.53
C LEU A 336 17.85 8.36 33.95
#